data_056756d1c7642202acab6b40e02d580a
#
_entry.id   056756d1c7642202acab6b40e02d580a
#
_cell.length_a   1.000
_cell.length_b   1.000
_cell.length_c   1.000
_cell.angle_alpha   90.00
_cell.angle_beta   90.00
_cell.angle_gamma   90.00
#
_symmetry.space_group_name_H-M   'P 1'
#
loop_
_entity.id
_entity.type
_entity.pdbx_description
1 polymer ?
#
loop_
_entity_poly.entity_id
_entity_poly.type
_entity_poly.pdbx_seq_one_letter_code
_entity_poly.pdbx_strand_id
1 'polypeptide(L)'
;SVLTNKYAEGYPGRRYYGGCEFVDVAESLAIERAKQVFGGDYVNVQPHAGAQANAAALMAMANVGDPILGLSLAHGGHLTHGMRLNFSGKNYRAVAYEVDRETMRIEPEKVREAALAERPRVIIAGWSAYPRHLDFQAFRDIADEVGAALWVDMAHFAGLVAAGLHPNPVPFADVVTTTVHKTLGGPRSGMILSSRGEQWGKKLNSSVFPGQQGGPLMHVIAAKAIAMKVAQTDEFKDRQRRTLEGAQIIAERLGADDAKKAGVKLVTGGTDVHLVLVDLVDSELNGQQAEDLLHEVGITVNRNAVPFDPRPPAVTSGLRIGTPALATRGFDAEDFAEVADIIGTTLSQGASGGNVEVDALRARVKKLTDKHPLYAGL
;
A
#
# COMPACT_ATOMS: atom_id res chain seq x y z
N SER A 1 -24.65 1.68 12.87
CA SER A 1 -24.90 0.25 12.66
C SER A 1 -25.33 -0.44 13.96
N VAL A 2 -26.30 -1.34 13.87
CA VAL A 2 -26.75 -2.16 15.03
C VAL A 2 -25.61 -2.98 15.63
N LEU A 3 -24.59 -3.32 14.85
CA LEU A 3 -23.41 -4.06 15.31
C LEU A 3 -22.49 -3.26 16.24
N THR A 4 -22.67 -1.94 16.38
CA THR A 4 -21.91 -1.12 17.34
C THR A 4 -22.44 -1.21 18.77
N ASN A 5 -23.65 -1.76 18.97
CA ASN A 5 -24.32 -1.80 20.26
C ASN A 5 -23.78 -2.86 21.22
N LYS A 6 -22.88 -3.74 20.77
CA LYS A 6 -22.35 -4.85 21.57
C LYS A 6 -20.86 -4.69 21.85
N TYR A 7 -20.48 -4.62 23.11
CA TYR A 7 -19.12 -4.81 23.56
C TYR A 7 -18.68 -6.25 23.35
N ALA A 8 -17.57 -6.45 22.58
CA ALA A 8 -17.09 -7.76 22.19
C ALA A 8 -15.57 -7.94 22.46
N GLU A 9 -15.10 -7.40 23.57
CA GLU A 9 -13.70 -7.52 23.99
C GLU A 9 -13.29 -8.99 24.13
N GLY A 10 -12.08 -9.31 23.69
CA GLY A 10 -11.60 -10.70 23.56
C GLY A 10 -11.71 -11.17 22.11
N TYR A 11 -11.85 -12.48 21.93
CA TYR A 11 -11.86 -13.16 20.62
C TYR A 11 -13.00 -14.16 20.53
N PRO A 12 -13.39 -14.62 19.34
CA PRO A 12 -14.47 -15.60 19.18
C PRO A 12 -14.32 -16.80 20.14
N GLY A 13 -15.39 -17.15 20.83
CA GLY A 13 -15.42 -18.23 21.81
C GLY A 13 -14.74 -17.94 23.15
N ARG A 14 -14.10 -16.79 23.33
CA ARG A 14 -13.41 -16.37 24.57
C ARG A 14 -13.50 -14.85 24.77
N ARG A 15 -14.72 -14.35 24.78
CA ARG A 15 -15.03 -12.94 25.06
C ARG A 15 -15.03 -12.65 26.55
N TYR A 16 -14.73 -11.40 26.89
CA TYR A 16 -14.87 -10.94 28.26
C TYR A 16 -16.34 -10.77 28.67
N TYR A 17 -17.19 -10.31 27.74
CA TYR A 17 -18.63 -10.13 27.97
C TYR A 17 -19.47 -11.29 27.42
N GLY A 18 -20.62 -11.54 28.06
CA GLY A 18 -21.63 -12.47 27.54
C GLY A 18 -22.39 -11.87 26.34
N GLY A 19 -23.18 -12.70 25.64
CA GLY A 19 -24.02 -12.28 24.52
C GLY A 19 -23.25 -11.95 23.23
N CYS A 20 -22.07 -12.54 23.04
CA CYS A 20 -21.21 -12.30 21.87
C CYS A 20 -21.32 -13.39 20.79
N GLU A 21 -22.12 -14.43 21.01
CA GLU A 21 -22.28 -15.56 20.08
C GLU A 21 -22.66 -15.13 18.65
N PHE A 22 -23.43 -14.07 18.50
CA PHE A 22 -23.82 -13.56 17.18
C PHE A 22 -22.70 -12.76 16.49
N VAL A 23 -21.95 -11.94 17.23
CA VAL A 23 -20.81 -11.20 16.67
C VAL A 23 -19.62 -12.13 16.42
N ASP A 24 -19.52 -13.25 17.15
CA ASP A 24 -18.53 -14.29 16.90
C ASP A 24 -18.69 -14.91 15.51
N VAL A 25 -19.93 -15.04 15.03
CA VAL A 25 -20.20 -15.50 13.65
C VAL A 25 -19.58 -14.55 12.64
N ALA A 26 -19.77 -13.23 12.80
CA ALA A 26 -19.21 -12.23 11.88
C ALA A 26 -17.68 -12.22 11.89
N GLU A 27 -17.06 -12.28 13.07
CA GLU A 27 -15.61 -12.26 13.20
C GLU A 27 -14.97 -13.56 12.68
N SER A 28 -15.55 -14.72 13.05
CA SER A 28 -15.07 -16.01 12.56
C SER A 28 -15.15 -16.10 11.03
N LEU A 29 -16.24 -15.60 10.45
CA LEU A 29 -16.41 -15.55 8.99
C LEU A 29 -15.37 -14.64 8.30
N ALA A 30 -15.04 -13.50 8.91
CA ALA A 30 -13.98 -12.62 8.40
C ALA A 30 -12.60 -13.30 8.44
N ILE A 31 -12.29 -13.98 9.54
CA ILE A 31 -11.05 -14.75 9.71
C ILE A 31 -10.95 -15.88 8.68
N GLU A 32 -11.99 -16.69 8.55
CA GLU A 32 -12.03 -17.81 7.61
C GLU A 32 -11.84 -17.35 6.17
N ARG A 33 -12.58 -16.34 5.74
CA ARG A 33 -12.47 -15.80 4.38
C ARG A 33 -11.11 -15.16 4.10
N ALA A 34 -10.50 -14.48 5.08
CA ALA A 34 -9.16 -13.94 4.93
C ALA A 34 -8.12 -15.06 4.76
N LYS A 35 -8.27 -16.18 5.49
CA LYS A 35 -7.44 -17.38 5.28
C LYS A 35 -7.61 -17.97 3.87
N GLN A 36 -8.83 -18.01 3.36
CA GLN A 36 -9.12 -18.50 2.01
C GLN A 36 -8.48 -17.61 0.93
N VAL A 37 -8.48 -16.28 1.14
CA VAL A 37 -7.94 -15.32 0.17
C VAL A 37 -6.42 -15.29 0.16
N PHE A 38 -5.79 -15.27 1.34
CA PHE A 38 -4.34 -15.01 1.45
C PHE A 38 -3.51 -16.25 1.84
N GLY A 39 -4.16 -17.29 2.34
CA GLY A 39 -3.49 -18.42 3.00
C GLY A 39 -3.10 -18.08 4.44
N GLY A 40 -2.23 -18.92 5.00
CA GLY A 40 -1.81 -18.82 6.40
C GLY A 40 -2.74 -19.56 7.36
N ASP A 41 -2.23 -19.83 8.55
CA ASP A 41 -2.94 -20.56 9.61
C ASP A 41 -3.52 -19.62 10.67
N TYR A 42 -3.06 -18.35 10.69
CA TYR A 42 -3.47 -17.32 11.64
C TYR A 42 -3.90 -16.04 10.94
N VAL A 43 -5.03 -15.48 11.40
CA VAL A 43 -5.53 -14.15 11.00
C VAL A 43 -6.13 -13.44 12.21
N ASN A 44 -5.81 -12.14 12.36
CA ASN A 44 -6.47 -11.23 13.29
C ASN A 44 -7.11 -10.09 12.50
N VAL A 45 -8.44 -9.98 12.59
CA VAL A 45 -9.22 -8.98 11.86
C VAL A 45 -9.62 -7.78 12.71
N GLN A 46 -9.17 -7.70 13.95
CA GLN A 46 -9.56 -6.63 14.90
C GLN A 46 -8.82 -5.29 14.73
N PRO A 47 -7.61 -5.18 14.13
CA PRO A 47 -6.96 -3.89 13.99
C PRO A 47 -7.87 -2.84 13.34
N HIS A 48 -8.04 -1.67 14.00
CA HIS A 48 -8.90 -0.57 13.55
C HIS A 48 -8.31 0.13 12.31
N ALA A 49 -6.99 0.10 12.15
CA ALA A 49 -6.27 0.67 11.01
C ALA A 49 -5.02 -0.13 10.68
N GLY A 50 -4.45 0.07 9.47
CA GLY A 50 -3.16 -0.52 9.12
C GLY A 50 -2.04 -0.10 10.08
N ALA A 51 -2.01 1.15 10.51
CA ALA A 51 -1.04 1.64 11.49
C ALA A 51 -1.12 0.90 12.83
N GLN A 52 -2.32 0.51 13.27
CA GLN A 52 -2.51 -0.28 14.50
C GLN A 52 -2.13 -1.74 14.29
N ALA A 53 -2.41 -2.32 13.11
CA ALA A 53 -1.89 -3.63 12.75
C ALA A 53 -0.36 -3.67 12.77
N ASN A 54 0.29 -2.64 12.20
CA ASN A 54 1.73 -2.48 12.18
C ASN A 54 2.32 -2.31 13.59
N ALA A 55 1.68 -1.51 14.43
CA ALA A 55 2.09 -1.33 15.83
C ALA A 55 1.96 -2.63 16.64
N ALA A 56 0.87 -3.39 16.44
CA ALA A 56 0.69 -4.69 17.10
C ALA A 56 1.72 -5.72 16.63
N ALA A 57 2.05 -5.73 15.33
CA ALA A 57 3.09 -6.59 14.78
C ALA A 57 4.45 -6.29 15.40
N LEU A 58 4.87 -5.01 15.45
CA LEU A 58 6.12 -4.61 16.10
C LEU A 58 6.15 -4.96 17.59
N MET A 59 5.06 -4.67 18.33
CA MET A 59 4.96 -5.01 19.76
C MET A 59 5.06 -6.51 20.02
N ALA A 60 4.60 -7.36 19.09
CA ALA A 60 4.70 -8.81 19.20
C ALA A 60 6.11 -9.34 18.91
N MET A 61 6.88 -8.68 18.03
CA MET A 61 8.15 -9.17 17.50
C MET A 61 9.39 -8.54 18.15
N ALA A 62 9.27 -7.32 18.70
CA ALA A 62 10.39 -6.54 19.21
C ALA A 62 10.07 -5.86 20.55
N ASN A 63 11.08 -5.62 21.38
CA ASN A 63 10.98 -4.80 22.58
C ASN A 63 11.30 -3.34 22.25
N VAL A 64 10.85 -2.42 23.09
CA VAL A 64 11.22 -1.00 22.99
C VAL A 64 12.75 -0.87 23.02
N GLY A 65 13.30 -0.13 22.07
CA GLY A 65 14.74 0.07 21.89
C GLY A 65 15.42 -0.94 20.94
N ASP A 66 14.76 -2.05 20.60
CA ASP A 66 15.33 -3.01 19.65
C ASP A 66 15.52 -2.37 18.26
N PRO A 67 16.56 -2.78 17.50
CA PRO A 67 16.76 -2.32 16.14
C PRO A 67 15.73 -2.94 15.18
N ILE A 68 15.15 -2.09 14.34
CA ILE A 68 14.28 -2.49 13.22
C ILE A 68 14.84 -1.92 11.92
N LEU A 69 14.79 -2.70 10.85
CA LEU A 69 15.31 -2.33 9.53
C LEU A 69 14.16 -2.25 8.53
N GLY A 70 13.91 -1.07 7.95
CA GLY A 70 12.83 -0.84 6.98
C GLY A 70 13.27 0.04 5.82
N LEU A 71 12.44 0.11 4.77
CA LEU A 71 12.70 1.01 3.64
C LEU A 71 12.61 2.47 4.11
N SER A 72 13.61 3.28 3.72
CA SER A 72 13.62 4.73 3.96
C SER A 72 12.31 5.38 3.49
N LEU A 73 11.74 6.27 4.31
CA LEU A 73 10.54 7.03 3.95
C LEU A 73 10.74 7.84 2.65
N ALA A 74 11.93 8.42 2.47
CA ALA A 74 12.29 9.18 1.27
C ALA A 74 12.36 8.31 0.01
N HIS A 75 12.54 7.00 0.18
CA HIS A 75 12.61 6.03 -0.93
C HIS A 75 11.35 5.18 -1.07
N GLY A 76 10.24 5.61 -0.47
CA GLY A 76 8.94 4.98 -0.63
C GLY A 76 8.47 4.12 0.55
N GLY A 77 9.18 4.10 1.68
CA GLY A 77 8.75 3.44 2.91
C GLY A 77 7.46 4.03 3.48
N HIS A 78 6.90 3.39 4.50
CA HIS A 78 5.72 3.88 5.21
C HIS A 78 6.11 4.55 6.54
N LEU A 79 5.29 5.49 7.03
CA LEU A 79 5.52 6.19 8.31
C LEU A 79 5.78 5.21 9.46
N THR A 80 5.04 4.09 9.51
CA THR A 80 5.13 3.09 10.58
C THR A 80 6.32 2.14 10.45
N HIS A 81 7.20 2.36 9.46
CA HIS A 81 8.41 1.56 9.25
C HIS A 81 9.67 2.20 9.86
N GLY A 82 9.52 3.12 10.83
CA GLY A 82 10.63 3.73 11.55
C GLY A 82 10.76 5.25 11.38
N MET A 83 9.78 5.95 10.80
CA MET A 83 9.82 7.41 10.69
C MET A 83 9.92 8.05 12.07
N ARG A 84 10.88 8.97 12.25
CA ARG A 84 11.27 9.54 13.56
C ARG A 84 10.13 10.07 14.41
N LEU A 85 9.12 10.72 13.81
CA LEU A 85 7.99 11.28 14.55
C LEU A 85 6.87 10.25 14.80
N ASN A 86 6.90 9.11 14.13
CA ASN A 86 5.96 8.02 14.31
C ASN A 86 6.30 7.20 15.55
N PHE A 87 5.32 6.46 16.11
CA PHE A 87 5.55 5.55 17.24
C PHE A 87 6.72 4.59 16.97
N SER A 88 6.87 4.12 15.72
CA SER A 88 7.92 3.17 15.33
C SER A 88 9.32 3.77 15.46
N GLY A 89 9.51 5.02 15.04
CA GLY A 89 10.79 5.71 15.21
C GLY A 89 11.03 6.27 16.61
N LYS A 90 9.98 6.37 17.45
CA LYS A 90 10.11 6.80 18.85
C LYS A 90 10.42 5.64 19.79
N ASN A 91 9.86 4.46 19.53
CA ASN A 91 9.96 3.32 20.43
C ASN A 91 11.08 2.33 20.04
N TYR A 92 11.54 2.35 18.80
CA TYR A 92 12.53 1.42 18.29
C TYR A 92 13.75 2.16 17.72
N ARG A 93 14.90 1.51 17.69
CA ARG A 93 16.06 2.00 16.98
C ARG A 93 15.88 1.73 15.47
N ALA A 94 15.23 2.67 14.81
CA ALA A 94 14.93 2.54 13.39
C ALA A 94 16.17 2.77 12.52
N VAL A 95 16.48 1.79 11.68
CA VAL A 95 17.50 1.83 10.64
C VAL A 95 16.81 1.70 9.29
N ALA A 96 17.34 2.38 8.29
CA ALA A 96 16.77 2.34 6.95
C ALA A 96 17.70 1.61 5.97
N TYR A 97 17.12 0.77 5.10
CA TYR A 97 17.75 0.44 3.83
C TYR A 97 17.21 1.36 2.74
N GLU A 98 17.96 1.50 1.68
CA GLU A 98 17.66 2.41 0.58
C GLU A 98 17.60 1.66 -0.75
N VAL A 99 17.02 2.30 -1.77
CA VAL A 99 17.13 1.80 -3.14
C VAL A 99 18.55 2.07 -3.67
N ASP A 100 18.97 1.29 -4.65
CA ASP A 100 20.18 1.55 -5.38
C ASP A 100 20.08 2.86 -6.18
N ARG A 101 21.15 3.65 -6.21
CA ARG A 101 21.16 4.97 -6.84
C ARG A 101 21.10 4.93 -8.37
N GLU A 102 21.58 3.87 -8.99
CA GLU A 102 21.59 3.74 -10.45
C GLU A 102 20.32 3.10 -10.98
N THR A 103 19.87 2.02 -10.32
CA THR A 103 18.69 1.27 -10.74
C THR A 103 17.39 1.81 -10.16
N MET A 104 17.46 2.63 -9.10
CA MET A 104 16.31 3.07 -8.26
C MET A 104 15.52 1.89 -7.71
N ARG A 105 16.13 0.71 -7.59
CA ARG A 105 15.51 -0.52 -7.10
C ARG A 105 16.05 -0.93 -5.75
N ILE A 106 15.24 -1.69 -5.02
CA ILE A 106 15.68 -2.36 -3.80
C ILE A 106 16.49 -3.58 -4.23
N GLU A 107 17.80 -3.52 -3.98
CA GLU A 107 18.72 -4.59 -4.27
C GLU A 107 18.90 -5.46 -3.00
N PRO A 108 18.60 -6.77 -3.05
CA PRO A 108 18.69 -7.65 -1.89
C PRO A 108 20.04 -7.62 -1.18
N GLU A 109 21.14 -7.52 -1.93
CA GLU A 109 22.48 -7.49 -1.34
C GLU A 109 22.70 -6.24 -0.46
N LYS A 110 22.18 -5.07 -0.85
CA LYS A 110 22.23 -3.87 -0.01
C LYS A 110 21.40 -4.00 1.27
N VAL A 111 20.25 -4.67 1.18
CA VAL A 111 19.44 -5.00 2.36
C VAL A 111 20.21 -5.94 3.27
N ARG A 112 20.90 -6.94 2.71
CA ARG A 112 21.74 -7.91 3.42
C ARG A 112 22.90 -7.21 4.13
N GLU A 113 23.64 -6.33 3.46
CA GLU A 113 24.72 -5.54 4.05
C GLU A 113 24.22 -4.73 5.26
N ALA A 114 23.10 -4.03 5.12
CA ALA A 114 22.49 -3.27 6.21
C ALA A 114 22.05 -4.20 7.38
N ALA A 115 21.45 -5.35 7.07
CA ALA A 115 21.04 -6.31 8.09
C ALA A 115 22.22 -6.92 8.85
N LEU A 116 23.32 -7.23 8.17
CA LEU A 116 24.54 -7.74 8.80
C LEU A 116 25.21 -6.71 9.70
N ALA A 117 25.24 -5.44 9.27
CA ALA A 117 25.82 -4.35 10.04
C ALA A 117 25.01 -4.01 11.30
N GLU A 118 23.69 -3.96 11.18
CA GLU A 118 22.80 -3.43 12.21
C GLU A 118 22.19 -4.52 13.11
N ARG A 119 22.21 -5.78 12.68
CA ARG A 119 21.62 -6.92 13.39
C ARG A 119 20.21 -6.63 13.92
N PRO A 120 19.26 -6.29 13.03
CA PRO A 120 17.92 -5.91 13.43
C PRO A 120 17.17 -7.07 14.08
N ARG A 121 16.25 -6.74 15.00
CA ARG A 121 15.29 -7.70 15.55
C ARG A 121 14.20 -8.03 14.54
N VAL A 122 13.82 -7.03 13.70
CA VAL A 122 12.79 -7.15 12.68
C VAL A 122 13.28 -6.52 11.37
N ILE A 123 13.16 -7.23 10.27
CA ILE A 123 13.29 -6.70 8.92
C ILE A 123 11.90 -6.47 8.36
N ILE A 124 11.66 -5.28 7.82
CA ILE A 124 10.36 -4.85 7.30
C ILE A 124 10.46 -4.77 5.79
N ALA A 125 9.72 -5.62 5.08
CA ALA A 125 9.50 -5.55 3.65
C ALA A 125 8.11 -4.96 3.36
N GLY A 126 8.02 -4.02 2.43
CA GLY A 126 6.77 -3.32 2.13
C GLY A 126 6.99 -1.83 1.95
N TRP A 127 6.01 -1.17 1.34
CA TRP A 127 6.18 0.19 0.87
C TRP A 127 4.86 0.94 0.74
N SER A 128 4.96 2.29 0.60
CA SER A 128 3.84 3.18 0.24
C SER A 128 3.97 3.70 -1.18
N ALA A 129 5.20 3.80 -1.69
CA ALA A 129 5.51 4.40 -2.99
C ALA A 129 6.74 3.71 -3.61
N TYR A 130 6.58 2.48 -4.05
CA TYR A 130 7.60 1.72 -4.78
C TYR A 130 6.92 0.95 -5.93
N PRO A 131 7.39 1.10 -7.20
CA PRO A 131 6.65 0.62 -8.35
C PRO A 131 7.06 -0.79 -8.82
N ARG A 132 7.79 -1.57 -8.03
CA ARG A 132 8.27 -2.90 -8.40
C ARG A 132 7.87 -3.96 -7.36
N HIS A 133 7.89 -5.21 -7.79
CA HIS A 133 7.79 -6.35 -6.87
C HIS A 133 8.99 -6.43 -5.95
N LEU A 134 8.79 -7.05 -4.77
CA LEU A 134 9.85 -7.43 -3.84
C LEU A 134 10.09 -8.94 -3.95
N ASP A 135 11.35 -9.35 -3.85
CA ASP A 135 11.72 -10.76 -3.70
C ASP A 135 11.60 -11.18 -2.24
N PHE A 136 10.43 -11.70 -1.86
CA PHE A 136 10.17 -12.13 -0.49
C PHE A 136 11.03 -13.30 -0.04
N GLN A 137 11.51 -14.16 -0.96
CA GLN A 137 12.44 -15.24 -0.62
C GLN A 137 13.79 -14.65 -0.23
N ALA A 138 14.32 -13.70 -1.00
CA ALA A 138 15.58 -13.04 -0.64
C ALA A 138 15.49 -12.31 0.72
N PHE A 139 14.37 -11.64 1.02
CA PHE A 139 14.15 -11.05 2.34
C PHE A 139 14.08 -12.10 3.45
N ARG A 140 13.48 -13.28 3.19
CA ARG A 140 13.44 -14.39 4.15
C ARG A 140 14.85 -14.91 4.45
N ASP A 141 15.64 -15.16 3.41
CA ASP A 141 17.01 -15.66 3.51
C ASP A 141 17.90 -14.69 4.32
N ILE A 142 17.78 -13.38 4.05
CA ILE A 142 18.49 -12.34 4.82
C ILE A 142 18.05 -12.34 6.29
N ALA A 143 16.75 -12.43 6.56
CA ALA A 143 16.24 -12.44 7.92
C ALA A 143 16.72 -13.68 8.70
N ASP A 144 16.75 -14.83 8.05
CA ASP A 144 17.28 -16.07 8.65
C ASP A 144 18.78 -15.98 8.94
N GLU A 145 19.57 -15.39 8.02
CA GLU A 145 21.02 -15.19 8.18
C GLU A 145 21.36 -14.35 9.42
N VAL A 146 20.56 -13.33 9.72
CA VAL A 146 20.81 -12.44 10.86
C VAL A 146 20.00 -12.79 12.11
N GLY A 147 19.11 -13.80 12.03
CA GLY A 147 18.22 -14.21 13.13
C GLY A 147 17.10 -13.20 13.42
N ALA A 148 16.68 -12.42 12.43
CA ALA A 148 15.60 -11.44 12.52
C ALA A 148 14.23 -12.07 12.20
N ALA A 149 13.16 -11.49 12.73
CA ALA A 149 11.82 -11.75 12.22
C ALA A 149 11.58 -10.98 10.91
N LEU A 150 10.94 -11.61 9.94
CA LEU A 150 10.51 -10.95 8.71
C LEU A 150 9.06 -10.50 8.83
N TRP A 151 8.83 -9.21 8.78
CA TRP A 151 7.50 -8.61 8.68
C TRP A 151 7.29 -8.01 7.29
N VAL A 152 6.18 -8.37 6.64
CA VAL A 152 5.77 -7.78 5.36
C VAL A 152 4.52 -6.94 5.54
N ASP A 153 4.59 -5.67 5.18
CA ASP A 153 3.42 -4.79 5.06
C ASP A 153 2.95 -4.76 3.60
N MET A 154 1.90 -5.55 3.31
CA MET A 154 1.33 -5.64 1.95
C MET A 154 0.17 -4.68 1.70
N ALA A 155 -0.01 -3.67 2.54
CA ALA A 155 -1.18 -2.78 2.51
C ALA A 155 -1.47 -2.20 1.11
N HIS A 156 -0.44 -1.81 0.37
CA HIS A 156 -0.61 -1.23 -0.96
C HIS A 156 -1.03 -2.24 -2.04
N PHE A 157 -0.51 -3.46 -1.97
CA PHE A 157 -0.68 -4.45 -3.02
C PHE A 157 -1.56 -5.65 -2.63
N ALA A 158 -2.20 -5.62 -1.45
CA ALA A 158 -3.01 -6.73 -0.96
C ALA A 158 -4.14 -7.17 -1.91
N GLY A 159 -4.76 -6.24 -2.65
CA GLY A 159 -5.75 -6.57 -3.66
C GLY A 159 -5.17 -7.35 -4.84
N LEU A 160 -3.94 -7.02 -5.24
CA LEU A 160 -3.22 -7.74 -6.30
C LEU A 160 -2.83 -9.14 -5.84
N VAL A 161 -2.41 -9.29 -4.57
CA VAL A 161 -2.14 -10.62 -3.96
C VAL A 161 -3.42 -11.45 -3.93
N ALA A 162 -4.53 -10.88 -3.49
CA ALA A 162 -5.83 -11.55 -3.43
C ALA A 162 -6.33 -12.03 -4.82
N ALA A 163 -5.98 -11.30 -5.88
CA ALA A 163 -6.29 -11.66 -7.26
C ALA A 163 -5.30 -12.64 -7.91
N GLY A 164 -4.19 -12.99 -7.23
CA GLY A 164 -3.13 -13.82 -7.78
C GLY A 164 -2.23 -13.11 -8.81
N LEU A 165 -2.21 -11.77 -8.79
CA LEU A 165 -1.48 -10.91 -9.72
C LEU A 165 -0.21 -10.29 -9.12
N HIS A 166 0.13 -10.66 -7.89
CA HIS A 166 1.34 -10.24 -7.18
C HIS A 166 1.82 -11.39 -6.31
N PRO A 167 3.14 -11.59 -6.14
CA PRO A 167 3.67 -12.58 -5.22
C PRO A 167 3.04 -12.46 -3.82
N ASN A 168 2.64 -13.61 -3.25
CA ASN A 168 2.04 -13.64 -1.92
C ASN A 168 3.14 -13.72 -0.84
N PRO A 169 3.24 -12.75 0.10
CA PRO A 169 4.27 -12.75 1.13
C PRO A 169 4.01 -13.72 2.29
N VAL A 170 2.78 -14.21 2.46
CA VAL A 170 2.37 -15.00 3.64
C VAL A 170 3.23 -16.26 3.85
N PRO A 171 3.63 -17.02 2.82
CA PRO A 171 4.49 -18.19 3.03
C PRO A 171 5.90 -17.87 3.53
N PHE A 172 6.41 -16.66 3.26
CA PHE A 172 7.79 -16.25 3.54
C PHE A 172 7.93 -15.51 4.88
N ALA A 173 6.95 -14.68 5.22
CA ALA A 173 7.02 -13.80 6.37
C ALA A 173 6.64 -14.49 7.69
N ASP A 174 7.22 -14.01 8.78
CA ASP A 174 6.76 -14.35 10.13
C ASP A 174 5.40 -13.71 10.41
N VAL A 175 5.25 -12.44 10.03
CA VAL A 175 4.02 -11.66 10.19
C VAL A 175 3.77 -10.86 8.93
N VAL A 176 2.53 -10.84 8.47
CA VAL A 176 2.08 -9.98 7.37
C VAL A 176 0.99 -9.04 7.90
N THR A 177 1.10 -7.77 7.58
CA THR A 177 0.06 -6.78 7.88
C THR A 177 -0.51 -6.20 6.60
N THR A 178 -1.75 -5.74 6.66
CA THR A 178 -2.38 -5.05 5.54
C THR A 178 -3.45 -4.07 6.01
N THR A 179 -3.73 -3.07 5.18
CA THR A 179 -5.00 -2.34 5.20
C THR A 179 -6.03 -3.10 4.37
N VAL A 180 -7.32 -2.80 4.58
CA VAL A 180 -8.41 -3.40 3.79
C VAL A 180 -8.96 -2.44 2.72
N HIS A 181 -8.64 -1.14 2.82
CA HIS A 181 -9.29 -0.05 2.06
C HIS A 181 -8.47 0.49 0.86
N LYS A 182 -7.34 -0.13 0.49
CA LYS A 182 -6.54 0.26 -0.69
C LYS A 182 -6.93 -0.62 -1.88
N THR A 183 -6.00 -1.28 -2.53
CA THR A 183 -6.30 -2.18 -3.66
C THR A 183 -7.32 -3.26 -3.34
N LEU A 184 -7.43 -3.68 -2.08
CA LEU A 184 -8.42 -4.67 -1.63
C LEU A 184 -9.86 -4.14 -1.65
N GLY A 185 -10.07 -2.82 -1.53
CA GLY A 185 -11.35 -2.15 -1.78
C GLY A 185 -12.42 -2.33 -0.70
N GLY A 186 -12.04 -2.73 0.52
CA GLY A 186 -12.95 -2.88 1.66
C GLY A 186 -13.00 -1.68 2.60
N PRO A 187 -13.50 -1.85 3.83
CA PRO A 187 -13.64 -0.77 4.80
C PRO A 187 -12.27 -0.30 5.31
N ARG A 188 -12.19 0.97 5.72
CA ARG A 188 -10.99 1.51 6.37
C ARG A 188 -10.69 0.75 7.65
N SER A 189 -9.60 -0.03 7.63
CA SER A 189 -9.20 -0.92 8.73
C SER A 189 -7.86 -1.59 8.43
N GLY A 190 -7.39 -2.46 9.35
CA GLY A 190 -6.23 -3.30 9.18
C GLY A 190 -6.50 -4.77 9.47
N MET A 191 -5.57 -5.63 9.07
CA MET A 191 -5.52 -7.06 9.41
C MET A 191 -4.09 -7.51 9.62
N ILE A 192 -3.93 -8.60 10.37
CA ILE A 192 -2.65 -9.29 10.58
C ILE A 192 -2.81 -10.74 10.18
N LEU A 193 -1.83 -11.29 9.44
CA LEU A 193 -1.80 -12.67 9.00
C LEU A 193 -0.44 -13.31 9.34
N SER A 194 -0.43 -14.62 9.46
CA SER A 194 0.80 -15.41 9.60
C SER A 194 0.58 -16.83 9.10
N SER A 195 1.61 -17.45 8.55
CA SER A 195 1.69 -18.90 8.32
C SER A 195 2.43 -19.61 9.48
N ARG A 196 2.72 -18.89 10.58
CA ARG A 196 3.41 -19.35 11.78
C ARG A 196 2.60 -19.00 13.03
N GLY A 197 1.30 -19.32 12.99
CA GLY A 197 0.34 -18.96 14.02
C GLY A 197 0.64 -19.60 15.38
N GLU A 198 1.22 -20.78 15.42
CA GLU A 198 1.67 -21.41 16.66
C GLU A 198 2.72 -20.54 17.37
N GLN A 199 3.67 -19.98 16.64
CA GLN A 199 4.73 -19.13 17.17
C GLN A 199 4.25 -17.73 17.53
N TRP A 200 3.45 -17.11 16.67
CA TRP A 200 3.14 -15.67 16.74
C TRP A 200 1.71 -15.36 17.22
N GLY A 201 0.75 -16.24 16.99
CA GLY A 201 -0.67 -15.94 17.17
C GLY A 201 -1.05 -15.44 18.56
N LYS A 202 -0.51 -16.07 19.63
CA LYS A 202 -0.79 -15.63 21.00
C LYS A 202 -0.23 -14.23 21.28
N LYS A 203 0.98 -13.93 20.80
CA LYS A 203 1.61 -12.62 20.97
C LYS A 203 0.87 -11.54 20.18
N LEU A 204 0.52 -11.83 18.92
CA LEU A 204 -0.23 -10.92 18.06
C LEU A 204 -1.61 -10.61 18.63
N ASN A 205 -2.35 -11.61 19.09
CA ASN A 205 -3.63 -11.39 19.77
C ASN A 205 -3.48 -10.49 21.00
N SER A 206 -2.49 -10.77 21.86
CA SER A 206 -2.24 -9.97 23.05
C SER A 206 -1.83 -8.54 22.72
N SER A 207 -1.06 -8.34 21.65
CA SER A 207 -0.63 -7.00 21.20
C SER A 207 -1.77 -6.17 20.61
N VAL A 208 -2.76 -6.82 19.96
CA VAL A 208 -3.98 -6.14 19.52
C VAL A 208 -4.89 -5.86 20.71
N PHE A 209 -5.33 -6.89 21.41
CA PHE A 209 -6.16 -6.78 22.59
C PHE A 209 -5.62 -7.67 23.73
N PRO A 210 -5.35 -7.11 24.91
CA PRO A 210 -5.60 -5.73 25.35
C PRO A 210 -4.44 -4.74 25.08
N GLY A 211 -3.42 -5.11 24.31
CA GLY A 211 -2.18 -4.35 24.20
C GLY A 211 -2.36 -2.93 23.65
N GLN A 212 -3.23 -2.73 22.65
CA GLN A 212 -3.44 -1.43 22.02
C GLN A 212 -4.92 -1.02 21.90
N GLN A 213 -5.83 -1.99 21.83
CA GLN A 213 -7.25 -1.76 21.60
C GLN A 213 -8.09 -2.32 22.75
N GLY A 214 -9.30 -1.76 22.91
CA GLY A 214 -10.38 -2.33 23.70
C GLY A 214 -11.37 -3.07 22.80
N GLY A 215 -12.67 -2.72 22.88
CA GLY A 215 -13.72 -3.37 22.10
C GLY A 215 -13.48 -3.25 20.58
N PRO A 216 -13.60 -4.36 19.85
CA PRO A 216 -13.46 -4.36 18.41
C PRO A 216 -14.62 -3.66 17.72
N LEU A 217 -14.40 -3.16 16.49
CA LEU A 217 -15.41 -2.51 15.66
C LEU A 217 -16.17 -3.57 14.86
N MET A 218 -17.21 -4.16 15.44
CA MET A 218 -17.89 -5.31 14.83
C MET A 218 -18.53 -5.01 13.48
N HIS A 219 -19.02 -3.78 13.27
CA HIS A 219 -19.55 -3.34 11.97
C HIS A 219 -18.45 -3.29 10.89
N VAL A 220 -17.24 -2.92 11.25
CA VAL A 220 -16.08 -2.94 10.33
C VAL A 220 -15.64 -4.38 10.07
N ILE A 221 -15.64 -5.24 11.08
CA ILE A 221 -15.29 -6.66 10.93
C ILE A 221 -16.27 -7.37 10.01
N ALA A 222 -17.58 -7.12 10.16
CA ALA A 222 -18.60 -7.64 9.24
C ALA A 222 -18.36 -7.15 7.80
N ALA A 223 -18.00 -5.87 7.62
CA ALA A 223 -17.66 -5.34 6.31
C ALA A 223 -16.35 -5.96 5.75
N LYS A 224 -15.38 -6.32 6.60
CA LYS A 224 -14.19 -7.11 6.17
C LYS A 224 -14.61 -8.49 5.66
N ALA A 225 -15.52 -9.17 6.34
CA ALA A 225 -16.03 -10.47 5.89
C ALA A 225 -16.69 -10.38 4.50
N ILE A 226 -17.38 -9.27 4.21
CA ILE A 226 -17.94 -9.00 2.87
C ILE A 226 -16.82 -8.72 1.87
N ALA A 227 -15.86 -7.86 2.20
CA ALA A 227 -14.75 -7.53 1.33
C ALA A 227 -13.92 -8.78 0.94
N MET A 228 -13.68 -9.69 1.89
CA MET A 228 -13.00 -10.97 1.61
C MET A 228 -13.85 -11.91 0.74
N LYS A 229 -15.17 -11.84 0.81
CA LYS A 229 -16.06 -12.57 -0.11
C LYS A 229 -15.98 -12.00 -1.52
N VAL A 230 -16.02 -10.67 -1.67
CA VAL A 230 -15.86 -9.97 -2.95
C VAL A 230 -14.49 -10.25 -3.57
N ALA A 231 -13.43 -10.28 -2.78
CA ALA A 231 -12.07 -10.55 -3.26
C ALA A 231 -11.90 -11.93 -3.94
N GLN A 232 -12.84 -12.85 -3.74
CA GLN A 232 -12.84 -14.18 -4.36
C GLN A 232 -13.60 -14.23 -5.70
N THR A 233 -14.27 -13.15 -6.11
CA THR A 233 -15.08 -13.11 -7.34
C THR A 233 -14.22 -12.82 -8.57
N ASP A 234 -14.69 -13.27 -9.74
CA ASP A 234 -14.02 -13.00 -11.01
C ASP A 234 -14.07 -11.51 -11.38
N GLU A 235 -15.14 -10.80 -10.99
CA GLU A 235 -15.24 -9.35 -11.14
C GLU A 235 -14.15 -8.61 -10.38
N PHE A 236 -13.82 -9.05 -9.16
CA PHE A 236 -12.70 -8.49 -8.40
C PHE A 236 -11.37 -8.73 -9.10
N LYS A 237 -11.12 -9.95 -9.60
CA LYS A 237 -9.89 -10.29 -10.33
C LYS A 237 -9.76 -9.47 -11.61
N ASP A 238 -10.85 -9.30 -12.36
CA ASP A 238 -10.89 -8.44 -13.53
C ASP A 238 -10.54 -6.98 -13.19
N ARG A 239 -11.12 -6.44 -12.13
CA ARG A 239 -10.78 -5.10 -11.63
C ARG A 239 -9.29 -4.96 -11.31
N GLN A 240 -8.68 -5.96 -10.67
CA GLN A 240 -7.24 -5.92 -10.37
C GLN A 240 -6.40 -6.03 -11.65
N ARG A 241 -6.81 -6.83 -12.63
CA ARG A 241 -6.15 -6.91 -13.94
C ARG A 241 -6.16 -5.54 -14.64
N ARG A 242 -7.32 -4.88 -14.72
CA ARG A 242 -7.45 -3.52 -15.27
C ARG A 242 -6.65 -2.48 -14.47
N THR A 243 -6.51 -2.66 -13.18
CA THR A 243 -5.65 -1.82 -12.33
C THR A 243 -4.18 -1.89 -12.76
N LEU A 244 -3.64 -3.08 -13.02
CA LEU A 244 -2.27 -3.27 -13.50
C LEU A 244 -2.11 -2.76 -14.93
N GLU A 245 -3.02 -3.13 -15.83
CA GLU A 245 -3.02 -2.71 -17.23
C GLU A 245 -3.03 -1.17 -17.33
N GLY A 246 -3.89 -0.50 -16.57
CA GLY A 246 -3.95 0.96 -16.54
C GLY A 246 -2.65 1.60 -16.04
N ALA A 247 -1.98 1.00 -15.05
CA ALA A 247 -0.69 1.50 -14.58
C ALA A 247 0.41 1.34 -15.65
N GLN A 248 0.41 0.25 -16.40
CA GLN A 248 1.34 0.02 -17.50
C GLN A 248 1.10 0.99 -18.66
N ILE A 249 -0.17 1.22 -19.04
CA ILE A 249 -0.54 2.21 -20.09
C ILE A 249 -0.07 3.62 -19.71
N ILE A 250 -0.29 4.03 -18.45
CA ILE A 250 0.19 5.32 -17.95
C ILE A 250 1.72 5.40 -18.00
N ALA A 251 2.40 4.35 -17.54
CA ALA A 251 3.86 4.29 -17.55
C ALA A 251 4.41 4.36 -18.99
N GLU A 252 3.83 3.64 -19.93
CA GLU A 252 4.23 3.67 -21.33
C GLU A 252 4.09 5.06 -21.95
N ARG A 253 2.96 5.73 -21.76
CA ARG A 253 2.71 7.10 -22.26
C ARG A 253 3.67 8.11 -21.64
N LEU A 254 3.95 8.03 -20.35
CA LEU A 254 4.90 8.93 -19.67
C LEU A 254 6.37 8.60 -19.99
N GLY A 255 6.65 7.45 -20.59
CA GLY A 255 7.93 7.09 -21.17
C GLY A 255 8.12 7.52 -22.62
N ALA A 256 7.15 8.19 -23.26
CA ALA A 256 7.24 8.65 -24.64
C ALA A 256 8.21 9.84 -24.81
N ASP A 257 8.61 10.10 -26.05
CA ASP A 257 9.69 11.07 -26.35
C ASP A 257 9.33 12.52 -26.00
N ASP A 258 8.07 12.92 -26.12
CA ASP A 258 7.60 14.25 -25.72
C ASP A 258 7.69 14.44 -24.21
N ALA A 259 7.28 13.45 -23.42
CA ALA A 259 7.40 13.46 -21.98
C ALA A 259 8.87 13.48 -21.54
N LYS A 260 9.74 12.68 -22.17
CA LYS A 260 11.18 12.70 -21.90
C LYS A 260 11.82 14.06 -22.19
N LYS A 261 11.42 14.71 -23.29
CA LYS A 261 11.88 16.08 -23.64
C LYS A 261 11.43 17.11 -22.62
N ALA A 262 10.29 16.89 -21.97
CA ALA A 262 9.79 17.70 -20.85
C ALA A 262 10.46 17.39 -19.49
N GLY A 263 11.48 16.53 -19.48
CA GLY A 263 12.18 16.11 -18.26
C GLY A 263 11.40 15.13 -17.39
N VAL A 264 10.33 14.50 -17.94
CA VAL A 264 9.54 13.48 -17.24
C VAL A 264 10.24 12.14 -17.37
N LYS A 265 10.51 11.49 -16.24
CA LYS A 265 11.10 10.15 -16.17
C LYS A 265 10.25 9.24 -15.28
N LEU A 266 10.38 7.94 -15.46
CA LEU A 266 9.79 6.96 -14.56
C LEU A 266 10.86 6.47 -13.58
N VAL A 267 10.58 6.59 -12.29
CA VAL A 267 11.42 5.95 -11.27
C VAL A 267 11.43 4.45 -11.54
N THR A 268 12.59 3.81 -11.61
CA THR A 268 12.78 2.40 -11.99
C THR A 268 12.49 2.04 -13.47
N GLY A 269 12.18 3.00 -14.33
CA GLY A 269 11.89 2.78 -15.76
C GLY A 269 10.55 2.11 -16.06
N GLY A 270 9.61 2.04 -15.10
CA GLY A 270 8.27 1.45 -15.31
C GLY A 270 7.62 0.98 -14.01
N THR A 271 6.59 0.13 -14.12
CA THR A 271 5.85 -0.39 -12.95
C THR A 271 5.43 -1.85 -13.15
N ASP A 272 5.42 -2.60 -12.04
CA ASP A 272 4.87 -3.96 -11.94
C ASP A 272 3.59 -3.99 -11.08
N VAL A 273 3.12 -2.82 -10.60
CA VAL A 273 2.06 -2.70 -9.59
C VAL A 273 1.01 -1.66 -10.00
N HIS A 274 0.13 -1.31 -9.08
CA HIS A 274 -1.03 -0.42 -9.27
C HIS A 274 -0.70 1.09 -9.26
N LEU A 275 0.56 1.47 -9.25
CA LEU A 275 0.97 2.87 -9.23
C LEU A 275 2.18 3.12 -10.13
N VAL A 276 2.29 4.35 -10.57
CA VAL A 276 3.44 4.87 -11.33
C VAL A 276 4.10 5.95 -10.49
N LEU A 277 5.43 5.91 -10.38
CA LEU A 277 6.23 6.98 -9.81
C LEU A 277 6.91 7.76 -10.92
N VAL A 278 6.61 9.04 -10.98
CA VAL A 278 7.17 10.00 -11.94
C VAL A 278 8.27 10.78 -11.26
N ASP A 279 9.41 10.91 -11.92
CA ASP A 279 10.55 11.74 -11.54
C ASP A 279 10.57 12.99 -12.45
N LEU A 280 10.58 14.17 -11.82
CA LEU A 280 10.59 15.49 -12.42
C LEU A 280 11.86 16.29 -12.03
N VAL A 281 12.93 15.60 -11.60
CA VAL A 281 14.19 16.28 -11.19
C VAL A 281 14.75 17.12 -12.33
N ASP A 282 14.68 16.61 -13.55
CA ASP A 282 15.16 17.27 -14.78
C ASP A 282 14.09 18.11 -15.50
N SER A 283 12.89 18.20 -14.95
CA SER A 283 11.80 19.01 -15.50
C SER A 283 11.83 20.45 -14.96
N GLU A 284 11.30 21.40 -15.74
CA GLU A 284 11.00 22.76 -15.28
C GLU A 284 9.89 22.78 -14.22
N LEU A 285 9.06 21.73 -14.15
CA LEU A 285 8.05 21.55 -13.11
C LEU A 285 8.65 20.81 -11.91
N ASN A 286 8.36 21.28 -10.70
CA ASN A 286 8.53 20.48 -9.49
C ASN A 286 7.26 19.68 -9.17
N GLY A 287 7.31 18.83 -8.14
CA GLY A 287 6.19 17.96 -7.78
C GLY A 287 4.92 18.73 -7.39
N GLN A 288 5.05 19.84 -6.67
CA GLN A 288 3.90 20.69 -6.30
C GLN A 288 3.27 21.35 -7.52
N GLN A 289 4.06 21.95 -8.38
CA GLN A 289 3.54 22.61 -9.62
C GLN A 289 2.84 21.60 -10.53
N ALA A 290 3.41 20.40 -10.67
CA ALA A 290 2.81 19.33 -11.47
C ALA A 290 1.49 18.81 -10.85
N GLU A 291 1.43 18.64 -9.52
CA GLU A 291 0.21 18.28 -8.78
C GLU A 291 -0.89 19.34 -8.99
N ASP A 292 -0.55 20.63 -8.79
CA ASP A 292 -1.49 21.74 -8.91
C ASP A 292 -2.04 21.85 -10.34
N LEU A 293 -1.18 21.73 -11.35
CA LEU A 293 -1.55 21.79 -12.75
C LEU A 293 -2.47 20.62 -13.16
N LEU A 294 -2.17 19.40 -12.72
CA LEU A 294 -3.03 18.24 -12.97
C LEU A 294 -4.38 18.39 -12.25
N HIS A 295 -4.39 18.98 -11.07
CA HIS A 295 -5.64 19.29 -10.36
C HIS A 295 -6.50 20.30 -11.14
N GLU A 296 -5.91 21.31 -11.76
CA GLU A 296 -6.62 22.29 -12.60
C GLU A 296 -7.32 21.63 -13.79
N VAL A 297 -6.72 20.62 -14.42
CA VAL A 297 -7.37 19.86 -15.49
C VAL A 297 -8.34 18.78 -14.99
N GLY A 298 -8.47 18.59 -13.67
CA GLY A 298 -9.41 17.65 -13.05
C GLY A 298 -8.82 16.26 -12.79
N ILE A 299 -7.49 16.11 -12.82
CA ILE A 299 -6.78 14.87 -12.48
C ILE A 299 -6.18 14.99 -11.08
N THR A 300 -6.64 14.17 -10.15
CA THR A 300 -6.12 14.14 -8.76
C THR A 300 -4.99 13.13 -8.64
N VAL A 301 -3.80 13.62 -8.36
CA VAL A 301 -2.60 12.85 -8.02
C VAL A 301 -2.02 13.37 -6.70
N ASN A 302 -0.90 12.84 -6.24
CA ASN A 302 -0.15 13.50 -5.17
C ASN A 302 1.32 13.69 -5.56
N ARG A 303 1.87 14.84 -5.17
CA ARG A 303 3.31 15.03 -5.18
C ARG A 303 3.97 14.00 -4.27
N ASN A 304 5.13 13.52 -4.66
CA ASN A 304 5.86 12.46 -3.96
C ASN A 304 7.36 12.71 -4.07
N ALA A 305 8.07 12.53 -2.96
CA ALA A 305 9.53 12.52 -3.03
C ALA A 305 9.98 11.37 -3.94
N VAL A 306 10.97 11.62 -4.78
CA VAL A 306 11.70 10.57 -5.49
C VAL A 306 12.94 10.16 -4.67
N PRO A 307 13.47 8.95 -4.84
CA PRO A 307 14.71 8.59 -4.17
C PRO A 307 15.81 9.62 -4.44
N PHE A 308 16.53 10.01 -3.38
CA PHE A 308 17.57 11.05 -3.43
C PHE A 308 17.09 12.43 -3.88
N ASP A 309 15.85 12.76 -3.61
CA ASP A 309 15.20 14.01 -4.01
C ASP A 309 15.99 15.24 -3.55
N PRO A 310 16.38 16.15 -4.46
CA PRO A 310 17.10 17.37 -4.10
C PRO A 310 16.19 18.45 -3.48
N ARG A 311 14.86 18.30 -3.61
CA ARG A 311 13.89 19.29 -3.12
C ARG A 311 13.31 18.90 -1.74
N PRO A 312 12.88 19.87 -0.93
CA PRO A 312 12.30 19.58 0.37
C PRO A 312 10.96 18.83 0.27
N PRO A 313 10.56 18.06 1.31
CA PRO A 313 9.33 17.24 1.30
C PRO A 313 8.03 17.99 1.01
N ALA A 314 7.97 19.30 1.24
CA ALA A 314 6.80 20.12 0.94
C ALA A 314 6.61 20.40 -0.56
N VAL A 315 7.70 20.35 -1.33
CA VAL A 315 7.72 20.63 -2.78
C VAL A 315 7.85 19.36 -3.60
N THR A 316 8.85 18.53 -3.28
CA THR A 316 9.21 17.27 -3.95
C THR A 316 9.58 17.42 -5.43
N SER A 317 10.12 16.37 -6.00
CA SER A 317 10.48 16.30 -7.41
C SER A 317 9.70 15.23 -8.18
N GLY A 318 8.61 14.73 -7.65
CA GLY A 318 7.88 13.69 -8.34
C GLY A 318 6.38 13.65 -8.05
N LEU A 319 5.73 12.69 -8.72
CA LEU A 319 4.32 12.39 -8.57
C LEU A 319 4.12 10.90 -8.35
N ARG A 320 3.08 10.58 -7.56
CA ARG A 320 2.55 9.22 -7.47
C ARG A 320 1.17 9.18 -8.10
N ILE A 321 1.01 8.32 -9.10
CA ILE A 321 -0.23 8.15 -9.87
C ILE A 321 -0.72 6.73 -9.65
N GLY A 322 -1.94 6.56 -9.14
CA GLY A 322 -2.53 5.25 -8.84
C GLY A 322 -3.77 4.98 -9.69
N THR A 323 -3.98 3.73 -10.08
CA THR A 323 -5.04 3.30 -11.00
C THR A 323 -6.23 2.58 -10.35
N PRO A 324 -6.20 2.11 -9.09
CA PRO A 324 -7.30 1.31 -8.51
C PRO A 324 -8.67 2.01 -8.49
N ALA A 325 -8.68 3.33 -8.27
CA ALA A 325 -9.93 4.09 -8.22
C ALA A 325 -10.63 4.12 -9.60
N LEU A 326 -9.88 4.31 -10.67
CA LEU A 326 -10.42 4.32 -12.03
C LEU A 326 -10.86 2.91 -12.47
N ALA A 327 -10.07 1.88 -12.19
CA ALA A 327 -10.45 0.49 -12.44
C ALA A 327 -11.74 0.11 -11.71
N THR A 328 -11.93 0.60 -10.46
CA THR A 328 -13.16 0.40 -9.68
C THR A 328 -14.35 1.12 -10.32
N ARG A 329 -14.14 2.27 -10.96
CA ARG A 329 -15.18 3.01 -11.72
C ARG A 329 -15.55 2.35 -13.04
N GLY A 330 -14.83 1.31 -13.48
CA GLY A 330 -15.10 0.60 -14.71
C GLY A 330 -14.28 1.05 -15.91
N PHE A 331 -13.20 1.84 -15.71
CA PHE A 331 -12.29 2.26 -16.79
C PHE A 331 -11.65 1.02 -17.44
N ASP A 332 -11.64 1.02 -18.76
CA ASP A 332 -10.98 0.04 -19.62
C ASP A 332 -9.64 0.56 -20.16
N ALA A 333 -8.97 -0.19 -21.04
CA ALA A 333 -7.69 0.18 -21.61
C ALA A 333 -7.74 1.48 -22.43
N GLU A 334 -8.85 1.75 -23.17
CA GLU A 334 -9.02 2.97 -23.95
C GLU A 334 -9.19 4.19 -23.02
N ASP A 335 -9.96 4.05 -21.95
CA ASP A 335 -10.13 5.08 -20.94
C ASP A 335 -8.80 5.40 -20.24
N PHE A 336 -8.00 4.39 -19.91
CA PHE A 336 -6.68 4.57 -19.32
C PHE A 336 -5.69 5.22 -20.31
N ALA A 337 -5.77 4.91 -21.60
CA ALA A 337 -4.97 5.57 -22.62
C ALA A 337 -5.32 7.07 -22.72
N GLU A 338 -6.59 7.41 -22.67
CA GLU A 338 -7.05 8.81 -22.65
C GLU A 338 -6.57 9.55 -21.39
N VAL A 339 -6.69 8.94 -20.20
CA VAL A 339 -6.15 9.52 -18.96
C VAL A 339 -4.63 9.71 -19.06
N ALA A 340 -3.93 8.73 -19.56
CA ALA A 340 -2.48 8.77 -19.70
C ALA A 340 -2.04 9.90 -20.64
N ASP A 341 -2.76 10.09 -21.75
CA ASP A 341 -2.48 11.16 -22.68
C ASP A 341 -2.81 12.56 -22.10
N ILE A 342 -3.90 12.71 -21.37
CA ILE A 342 -4.21 13.96 -20.64
C ILE A 342 -3.07 14.30 -19.68
N ILE A 343 -2.60 13.34 -18.88
CA ILE A 343 -1.50 13.55 -17.92
C ILE A 343 -0.21 13.92 -18.67
N GLY A 344 0.17 13.15 -19.69
CA GLY A 344 1.39 13.38 -20.47
C GLY A 344 1.40 14.74 -21.16
N THR A 345 0.28 15.13 -21.79
CA THR A 345 0.10 16.42 -22.44
C THR A 345 0.18 17.58 -21.45
N THR A 346 -0.50 17.45 -20.30
CA THR A 346 -0.47 18.46 -19.23
C THR A 346 0.96 18.72 -18.75
N LEU A 347 1.70 17.65 -18.44
CA LEU A 347 3.08 17.77 -17.97
C LEU A 347 4.02 18.33 -19.05
N SER A 348 3.87 17.89 -20.30
CA SER A 348 4.71 18.36 -21.42
C SER A 348 4.47 19.84 -21.76
N GLN A 349 3.21 20.27 -21.79
CA GLN A 349 2.87 21.68 -22.00
C GLN A 349 3.34 22.56 -20.84
N GLY A 350 3.12 22.13 -19.59
CA GLY A 350 3.53 22.86 -18.39
C GLY A 350 5.06 23.02 -18.29
N ALA A 351 5.81 21.98 -18.61
CA ALA A 351 7.28 22.01 -18.56
C ALA A 351 7.89 22.87 -19.67
N SER A 352 7.22 23.05 -20.82
CA SER A 352 7.72 23.89 -21.94
C SER A 352 7.55 25.41 -21.71
N GLY A 353 6.97 25.82 -20.58
CA GLY A 353 6.61 27.23 -20.31
C GLY A 353 5.51 27.76 -21.24
N GLY A 354 4.85 26.88 -21.98
CA GLY A 354 3.74 27.19 -22.85
C GLY A 354 2.43 27.39 -22.11
N ASN A 355 1.41 27.83 -22.82
CA ASN A 355 0.05 27.87 -22.28
C ASN A 355 -0.53 26.45 -22.26
N VAL A 356 -0.85 25.96 -21.09
CA VAL A 356 -1.56 24.66 -20.94
C VAL A 356 -3.02 24.87 -21.35
N GLU A 357 -3.51 24.04 -22.24
CA GLU A 357 -4.89 24.09 -22.74
C GLU A 357 -5.86 23.50 -21.69
N VAL A 358 -5.91 24.11 -20.50
CA VAL A 358 -6.64 23.62 -19.34
C VAL A 358 -8.10 23.30 -19.64
N ASP A 359 -8.82 24.18 -20.32
CA ASP A 359 -10.25 23.99 -20.61
C ASP A 359 -10.49 22.82 -21.58
N ALA A 360 -9.62 22.64 -22.58
CA ALA A 360 -9.72 21.53 -23.54
C ALA A 360 -9.43 20.18 -22.81
N LEU A 361 -8.39 20.12 -21.97
CA LEU A 361 -8.04 18.95 -21.20
C LEU A 361 -9.12 18.61 -20.16
N ARG A 362 -9.65 19.62 -19.47
CA ARG A 362 -10.78 19.45 -18.54
C ARG A 362 -12.03 18.91 -19.21
N ALA A 363 -12.32 19.33 -20.44
CA ALA A 363 -13.44 18.79 -21.21
C ALA A 363 -13.26 17.31 -21.55
N ARG A 364 -12.02 16.86 -21.80
CA ARG A 364 -11.68 15.45 -21.98
C ARG A 364 -11.90 14.64 -20.69
N VAL A 365 -11.43 15.14 -19.54
CA VAL A 365 -11.69 14.55 -18.23
C VAL A 365 -13.19 14.43 -17.96
N LYS A 366 -13.95 15.51 -18.30
CA LYS A 366 -15.40 15.49 -18.10
C LYS A 366 -16.08 14.38 -18.92
N LYS A 367 -15.68 14.14 -20.16
CA LYS A 367 -16.21 13.02 -20.96
C LYS A 367 -16.00 11.66 -20.29
N LEU A 368 -14.80 11.42 -19.73
CA LEU A 368 -14.50 10.20 -19.00
C LEU A 368 -15.36 10.05 -17.73
N THR A 369 -15.51 11.13 -16.97
CA THR A 369 -16.31 11.11 -15.74
C THR A 369 -17.81 10.99 -16.02
N ASP A 370 -18.31 11.52 -17.11
CA ASP A 370 -19.70 11.34 -17.55
C ASP A 370 -19.97 9.91 -18.05
N LYS A 371 -18.98 9.27 -18.73
CA LYS A 371 -19.04 7.84 -19.12
C LYS A 371 -19.07 6.91 -17.91
N HIS A 372 -18.35 7.28 -16.84
CA HIS A 372 -18.22 6.48 -15.63
C HIS A 372 -18.67 7.27 -14.37
N PRO A 373 -19.98 7.57 -14.23
CA PRO A 373 -20.46 8.37 -13.11
C PRO A 373 -20.27 7.63 -11.79
N LEU A 374 -19.89 8.38 -10.73
CA LEU A 374 -19.86 7.87 -9.37
C LEU A 374 -21.27 7.83 -8.78
N TYR A 375 -21.57 6.76 -8.03
CA TYR A 375 -22.81 6.62 -7.27
C TYR A 375 -24.08 6.78 -8.13
N ALA A 376 -24.05 6.30 -9.36
CA ALA A 376 -25.25 6.25 -10.21
C ALA A 376 -26.34 5.44 -9.49
N GLY A 377 -27.41 6.12 -9.06
CA GLY A 377 -28.53 5.51 -8.33
C GLY A 377 -28.54 5.77 -6.82
N LEU A 378 -27.63 6.60 -6.27
CA LEU A 378 -27.75 7.14 -4.93
C LEU A 378 -28.40 8.52 -4.95
#